data_17003e5fbe03135a34bb6c1680132018
#
_entry.id   17003e5fbe03135a34bb6c1680132018
#
_cell.length_a   1.000
_cell.length_b   1.000
_cell.length_c   1.000
_cell.angle_alpha   90.00
_cell.angle_beta   90.00
_cell.angle_gamma   90.00
#
_symmetry.space_group_name_H-M   'P 1'
#
loop_
_entity.id
_entity.type
_entity.pdbx_description
1 polymer ?
#
loop_
_entity_poly.entity_id
_entity_poly.type
_entity_poly.pdbx_seq_one_letter_code
_entity_poly.pdbx_strand_id
1 'polypeptide(L)'
;MLFRSERRKQKGVKPLVSERSIRIAFAQVMDALREVHTHKLLHLDLKPANIYLRRDGTPILLDFGAARQTLHSDLSQLHPMYTPGFAAPELHAKRELGPWTDVYSIGASIFCCMLGLPPQSAIERKRDDHMETYLRELERVYSKQLVTLVRWSLALDPLKRPQSVYALQKMIRPTEPPTEQVTAAHNPSSLLSRFRRVVR
;
A
#
# COMPACT_ATOMS: atom_id res chain seq x y z
N MET A 1 11.73 -19.12 13.41
CA MET A 1 12.24 -18.24 14.48
C MET A 1 11.01 -17.69 15.18
N LEU A 2 10.76 -18.14 16.40
CA LEU A 2 9.53 -17.91 17.18
C LEU A 2 9.41 -16.43 17.54
N PHE A 3 8.29 -15.82 17.17
CA PHE A 3 7.90 -14.50 17.68
C PHE A 3 7.73 -14.60 19.19
N ARG A 4 8.63 -13.97 19.92
CA ARG A 4 8.56 -13.81 21.36
C ARG A 4 7.36 -12.93 21.69
N SER A 5 6.28 -13.54 22.15
CA SER A 5 5.10 -12.88 22.69
C SER A 5 5.47 -12.23 24.04
N GLU A 6 6.11 -11.10 24.03
CA GLU A 6 6.16 -10.25 25.21
C GLU A 6 4.88 -9.42 25.27
N ARG A 7 4.05 -9.76 26.26
CA ARG A 7 2.88 -8.99 26.69
C ARG A 7 3.28 -7.54 26.97
N ARG A 8 3.17 -6.66 25.96
CA ARG A 8 3.08 -5.23 26.20
C ARG A 8 1.70 -4.96 26.80
N LYS A 9 1.64 -4.87 28.13
CA LYS A 9 0.49 -4.35 28.88
C LYS A 9 0.09 -2.99 28.28
N GLN A 10 -1.13 -2.91 27.80
CA GLN A 10 -2.05 -1.77 27.70
C GLN A 10 -1.45 -0.37 27.86
N LYS A 11 -0.72 0.11 26.88
CA LYS A 11 -0.72 1.52 26.47
C LYS A 11 -1.25 1.50 25.03
N GLY A 12 -2.33 2.27 24.77
CA GLY A 12 -3.02 2.25 23.50
C GLY A 12 -2.04 2.24 22.33
N VAL A 13 -2.18 1.29 21.42
CA VAL A 13 -1.32 1.15 20.24
C VAL A 13 -1.44 2.45 19.45
N LYS A 14 -0.37 3.27 19.47
CA LYS A 14 -0.35 4.49 18.66
C LYS A 14 -0.07 4.11 17.22
N PRO A 15 -0.82 4.67 16.25
CA PRO A 15 -0.55 4.43 14.85
C PRO A 15 0.87 4.88 14.50
N LEU A 16 1.58 4.08 13.69
CA LEU A 16 2.93 4.42 13.23
C LEU A 16 2.88 5.67 12.33
N VAL A 17 1.94 5.67 11.38
CA VAL A 17 1.59 6.81 10.53
C VAL A 17 0.12 7.11 10.74
N SER A 18 -0.27 8.38 10.91
CA SER A 18 -1.67 8.74 11.14
C SER A 18 -2.52 8.36 9.92
N GLU A 19 -3.78 7.95 10.16
CA GLU A 19 -4.71 7.63 9.06
C GLU A 19 -4.86 8.79 8.09
N ARG A 20 -4.98 10.03 8.60
CA ARG A 20 -5.06 11.23 7.78
C ARG A 20 -3.85 11.35 6.84
N SER A 21 -2.65 11.09 7.34
CA SER A 21 -1.42 11.16 6.54
C SER A 21 -1.37 10.08 5.46
N ILE A 22 -1.80 8.85 5.80
CA ILE A 22 -1.92 7.75 4.85
C ILE A 22 -2.91 8.13 3.74
N ARG A 23 -4.08 8.62 4.10
CA ARG A 23 -5.12 9.00 3.13
C ARG A 23 -4.66 10.10 2.18
N ILE A 24 -4.04 11.17 2.71
CA ILE A 24 -3.54 12.28 1.89
C ILE A 24 -2.46 11.80 0.92
N ALA A 25 -1.46 11.07 1.41
CA ALA A 25 -0.35 10.62 0.57
C ALA A 25 -0.82 9.60 -0.48
N PHE A 26 -1.58 8.59 -0.07
CA PHE A 26 -2.01 7.56 -1.02
C PHE A 26 -3.12 8.00 -1.98
N ALA A 27 -3.92 9.03 -1.66
CA ALA A 27 -4.80 9.62 -2.65
C ALA A 27 -4.00 10.19 -3.83
N GLN A 28 -2.91 10.91 -3.57
CA GLN A 28 -2.04 11.47 -4.60
C GLN A 28 -1.22 10.40 -5.33
N VAL A 29 -0.73 9.37 -4.62
CA VAL A 29 -0.08 8.19 -5.24
C VAL A 29 -1.03 7.52 -6.22
N MET A 30 -2.30 7.35 -5.84
CA MET A 30 -3.32 6.77 -6.71
C MET A 30 -3.65 7.67 -7.90
N ASP A 31 -3.64 9.00 -7.74
CA ASP A 31 -3.81 9.94 -8.87
C ASP A 31 -2.68 9.76 -9.89
N ALA A 32 -1.42 9.72 -9.41
CA ALA A 32 -0.26 9.48 -10.28
C ALA A 32 -0.29 8.10 -10.96
N LEU A 33 -0.65 7.06 -10.21
CA LEU A 33 -0.71 5.71 -10.77
C LEU A 33 -1.86 5.55 -11.79
N ARG A 34 -2.98 6.25 -11.59
CA ARG A 34 -4.05 6.28 -12.58
C ARG A 34 -3.57 6.87 -13.91
N GLU A 35 -2.74 7.92 -13.86
CA GLU A 35 -2.13 8.49 -15.06
C GLU A 35 -1.24 7.47 -15.77
N VAL A 36 -0.40 6.75 -15.03
CA VAL A 36 0.41 5.64 -15.57
C VAL A 36 -0.47 4.60 -16.28
N HIS A 37 -1.58 4.21 -15.66
CA HIS A 37 -2.51 3.22 -16.23
C HIS A 37 -3.24 3.73 -17.49
N THR A 38 -3.51 5.05 -17.62
CA THR A 38 -4.10 5.60 -18.85
C THR A 38 -3.17 5.43 -20.05
N HIS A 39 -1.86 5.43 -19.81
CA HIS A 39 -0.83 5.18 -20.83
C HIS A 39 -0.55 3.68 -21.06
N LYS A 40 -1.43 2.80 -20.56
CA LYS A 40 -1.28 1.33 -20.68
C LYS A 40 0.01 0.80 -20.06
N LEU A 41 0.53 1.48 -19.04
CA LEU A 41 1.70 1.07 -18.27
C LEU A 41 1.27 0.56 -16.89
N LEU A 42 2.02 -0.39 -16.35
CA LEU A 42 1.93 -0.85 -14.96
C LEU A 42 3.25 -0.54 -14.26
N HIS A 43 3.19 -0.20 -12.97
CA HIS A 43 4.38 0.12 -12.18
C HIS A 43 5.15 -1.13 -11.72
N LEU A 44 4.43 -2.14 -11.21
CA LEU A 44 4.86 -3.49 -10.82
C LEU A 44 5.85 -3.60 -9.63
N ASP A 45 6.43 -2.50 -9.14
CA ASP A 45 7.27 -2.49 -7.92
C ASP A 45 6.89 -1.33 -6.99
N LEU A 46 5.58 -1.09 -6.82
CA LEU A 46 5.12 -0.07 -5.89
C LEU A 46 5.34 -0.53 -4.45
N LYS A 47 6.11 0.25 -3.70
CA LYS A 47 6.42 0.05 -2.27
C LYS A 47 6.74 1.40 -1.62
N PRO A 48 6.73 1.52 -0.28
CA PRO A 48 7.05 2.78 0.37
C PRO A 48 8.42 3.35 -0.02
N ALA A 49 9.42 2.49 -0.29
CA ALA A 49 10.74 2.91 -0.75
C ALA A 49 10.74 3.64 -2.10
N ASN A 50 9.76 3.33 -2.95
CA ASN A 50 9.58 3.97 -4.27
C ASN A 50 8.58 5.14 -4.23
N ILE A 51 8.19 5.60 -3.04
CA ILE A 51 7.35 6.79 -2.83
C ILE A 51 8.19 7.86 -2.14
N TYR A 52 8.65 8.84 -2.89
CA TYR A 52 9.39 9.97 -2.35
C TYR A 52 8.43 11.07 -1.90
N LEU A 53 8.54 11.52 -0.65
CA LEU A 53 7.78 12.68 -0.17
C LEU A 53 8.64 13.94 -0.28
N ARG A 54 8.17 14.91 -1.06
CA ARG A 54 8.75 16.26 -1.13
C ARG A 54 8.65 16.96 0.23
N ARG A 55 9.33 18.11 0.36
CA ARG A 55 9.28 18.93 1.60
C ARG A 55 7.88 19.44 1.93
N ASP A 56 7.06 19.70 0.92
CA ASP A 56 5.66 20.11 1.03
C ASP A 56 4.70 18.93 1.34
N GLY A 57 5.22 17.69 1.40
CA GLY A 57 4.44 16.47 1.65
C GLY A 57 3.86 15.83 0.39
N THR A 58 4.09 16.41 -0.80
CA THR A 58 3.63 15.85 -2.08
C THR A 58 4.40 14.55 -2.38
N PRO A 59 3.74 13.41 -2.61
CA PRO A 59 4.40 12.17 -3.01
C PRO A 59 4.76 12.18 -4.50
N ILE A 60 5.90 11.58 -4.81
CA ILE A 60 6.34 11.28 -6.17
C ILE A 60 6.60 9.78 -6.25
N LEU A 61 6.08 9.16 -7.30
CA LEU A 61 6.44 7.79 -7.64
C LEU A 61 7.83 7.77 -8.29
N LEU A 62 8.67 6.88 -7.78
CA LEU A 62 10.03 6.64 -8.26
C LEU A 62 10.13 5.23 -8.84
N ASP A 63 11.20 5.01 -9.60
CA ASP A 63 11.63 3.70 -10.07
C ASP A 63 10.60 2.94 -10.92
N PHE A 64 10.50 3.39 -12.16
CA PHE A 64 9.74 2.71 -13.20
C PHE A 64 10.56 1.60 -13.91
N GLY A 65 11.67 1.14 -13.30
CA GLY A 65 12.53 0.11 -13.89
C GLY A 65 11.83 -1.23 -14.14
N ALA A 66 10.79 -1.55 -13.36
CA ALA A 66 9.94 -2.72 -13.55
C ALA A 66 8.71 -2.46 -14.43
N ALA A 67 8.45 -1.19 -14.81
CA ALA A 67 7.23 -0.82 -15.55
C ALA A 67 7.13 -1.55 -16.90
N ARG A 68 5.93 -1.96 -17.26
CA ARG A 68 5.62 -2.71 -18.49
C ARG A 68 4.36 -2.20 -19.15
N GLN A 69 4.34 -2.29 -20.47
CA GLN A 69 3.11 -2.11 -21.24
C GLN A 69 2.23 -3.35 -21.10
N THR A 70 0.95 -3.15 -20.83
CA THR A 70 -0.04 -4.24 -20.63
C THR A 70 -0.28 -5.07 -21.90
N LEU A 71 0.02 -4.53 -23.09
CA LEU A 71 -0.38 -5.13 -24.36
C LEU A 71 0.73 -5.92 -25.09
N HIS A 72 2.02 -5.82 -24.67
CA HIS A 72 3.12 -6.37 -25.47
C HIS A 72 4.23 -7.04 -24.63
N SER A 73 3.99 -7.36 -23.39
CA SER A 73 5.04 -7.96 -22.55
C SER A 73 5.04 -9.47 -22.69
N ASP A 74 6.07 -10.00 -23.35
CA ASP A 74 6.39 -11.42 -23.21
C ASP A 74 6.79 -11.69 -21.75
N LEU A 75 5.85 -12.31 -21.02
CA LEU A 75 6.03 -12.63 -19.60
C LEU A 75 7.20 -13.59 -19.33
N SER A 76 7.70 -14.27 -20.39
CA SER A 76 8.83 -15.19 -20.28
C SER A 76 10.16 -14.47 -20.00
N GLN A 77 10.28 -13.21 -20.41
CA GLN A 77 11.48 -12.37 -20.22
C GLN A 77 11.45 -11.54 -18.92
N LEU A 78 10.43 -11.69 -18.09
CA LEU A 78 10.39 -11.04 -16.77
C LEU A 78 11.48 -11.66 -15.89
N HIS A 79 12.64 -11.00 -15.83
CA HIS A 79 13.49 -11.14 -14.65
C HIS A 79 12.74 -10.49 -13.48
N PRO A 80 12.39 -11.27 -12.44
CA PRO A 80 11.55 -10.76 -11.37
C PRO A 80 12.35 -9.81 -10.48
N MET A 81 12.40 -8.54 -10.83
CA MET A 81 12.78 -7.48 -9.92
C MET A 81 11.53 -7.03 -9.15
N TYR A 82 11.08 -7.86 -8.22
CA TYR A 82 9.99 -7.51 -7.33
C TYR A 82 10.40 -7.66 -5.86
N THR A 83 9.78 -6.88 -5.01
CA THR A 83 10.03 -6.92 -3.57
C THR A 83 9.04 -7.85 -2.87
N PRO A 84 9.49 -8.96 -2.23
CA PRO A 84 8.59 -9.84 -1.47
C PRO A 84 7.72 -9.05 -0.50
N GLY A 85 6.47 -9.46 -0.35
CA GLY A 85 5.46 -8.77 0.45
C GLY A 85 4.66 -7.71 -0.32
N PHE A 86 5.27 -7.03 -1.30
CA PHE A 86 4.59 -6.03 -2.12
C PHE A 86 4.14 -6.56 -3.48
N ALA A 87 4.73 -7.65 -3.95
CA ALA A 87 4.43 -8.26 -5.23
C ALA A 87 3.16 -9.12 -5.18
N ALA A 88 2.26 -8.89 -6.13
CA ALA A 88 1.02 -9.64 -6.26
C ALA A 88 1.25 -11.11 -6.65
N PRO A 89 0.34 -12.04 -6.30
CA PRO A 89 0.48 -13.47 -6.61
C PRO A 89 0.68 -13.78 -8.09
N GLU A 90 -0.01 -13.05 -8.98
CA GLU A 90 0.08 -13.24 -10.43
C GLU A 90 1.43 -12.83 -10.99
N LEU A 91 2.11 -11.86 -10.38
CA LEU A 91 3.46 -11.46 -10.77
C LEU A 91 4.46 -12.58 -10.49
N HIS A 92 4.34 -13.27 -9.35
CA HIS A 92 5.13 -14.45 -9.03
C HIS A 92 4.84 -15.62 -9.97
N ALA A 93 3.57 -15.78 -10.34
CA ALA A 93 3.12 -16.91 -11.16
C ALA A 93 3.25 -16.66 -12.67
N LYS A 94 3.79 -15.49 -13.09
CA LYS A 94 3.88 -15.05 -14.49
C LYS A 94 2.54 -15.18 -15.22
N ARG A 95 1.45 -14.78 -14.56
CA ARG A 95 0.11 -14.76 -15.12
C ARG A 95 -0.21 -13.38 -15.69
N GLU A 96 -1.38 -13.25 -16.28
CA GLU A 96 -1.89 -11.97 -16.80
C GLU A 96 -1.80 -10.86 -15.73
N LEU A 97 -1.18 -9.75 -16.10
CA LEU A 97 -0.99 -8.58 -15.28
C LEU A 97 -1.93 -7.47 -15.70
N GLY A 98 -2.36 -6.66 -14.75
CA GLY A 98 -3.26 -5.55 -15.02
C GLY A 98 -3.24 -4.53 -13.89
N PRO A 99 -4.09 -3.48 -13.95
CA PRO A 99 -4.17 -2.47 -12.90
C PRO A 99 -4.41 -3.07 -11.50
N TRP A 100 -5.07 -4.21 -11.40
CA TRP A 100 -5.27 -4.96 -10.15
C TRP A 100 -3.97 -5.47 -9.52
N THR A 101 -2.89 -5.62 -10.30
CA THR A 101 -1.56 -6.00 -9.82
C THR A 101 -0.95 -4.86 -9.00
N ASP A 102 -1.00 -3.63 -9.51
CA ASP A 102 -0.55 -2.44 -8.79
C ASP A 102 -1.48 -2.12 -7.59
N VAL A 103 -2.78 -2.43 -7.70
CA VAL A 103 -3.73 -2.32 -6.57
C VAL A 103 -3.27 -3.17 -5.38
N TYR A 104 -2.78 -4.38 -5.61
CA TYR A 104 -2.20 -5.20 -4.54
C TYR A 104 -1.02 -4.49 -3.88
N SER A 105 -0.11 -3.95 -4.67
CA SER A 105 1.09 -3.25 -4.18
C SER A 105 0.74 -1.96 -3.41
N ILE A 106 -0.34 -1.24 -3.79
CA ILE A 106 -0.91 -0.12 -3.01
C ILE A 106 -1.36 -0.63 -1.63
N GLY A 107 -2.18 -1.69 -1.60
CA GLY A 107 -2.66 -2.27 -0.34
C GLY A 107 -1.52 -2.70 0.58
N ALA A 108 -0.51 -3.35 0.03
CA ALA A 108 0.70 -3.76 0.74
C ALA A 108 1.49 -2.56 1.28
N SER A 109 1.58 -1.48 0.51
CA SER A 109 2.27 -0.25 0.92
C SER A 109 1.53 0.47 2.04
N ILE A 110 0.19 0.56 1.97
CA ILE A 110 -0.63 1.13 3.04
C ILE A 110 -0.49 0.26 4.31
N PHE A 111 -0.60 -1.06 4.20
CA PHE A 111 -0.41 -1.97 5.32
C PHE A 111 0.96 -1.77 5.99
N CYS A 112 2.02 -1.65 5.18
CA CYS A 112 3.36 -1.39 5.68
C CYS A 112 3.44 -0.06 6.43
N CYS A 113 2.77 1.00 5.96
CA CYS A 113 2.70 2.28 6.66
C CYS A 113 1.90 2.19 7.98
N MET A 114 0.90 1.31 8.06
CA MET A 114 0.09 1.11 9.27
C MET A 114 0.84 0.31 10.34
N LEU A 115 1.51 -0.78 9.95
CA LEU A 115 2.13 -1.73 10.87
C LEU A 115 3.64 -1.50 11.06
N GLY A 116 4.32 -0.89 10.09
CA GLY A 116 5.78 -0.71 10.08
C GLY A 116 6.56 -1.91 9.52
N LEU A 117 5.86 -2.93 9.04
CA LEU A 117 6.43 -4.13 8.44
C LEU A 117 5.66 -4.45 7.15
N PRO A 118 6.32 -5.00 6.12
CA PRO A 118 5.63 -5.48 4.94
C PRO A 118 4.67 -6.63 5.30
N PRO A 119 3.61 -6.86 4.52
CA PRO A 119 2.80 -8.07 4.67
C PRO A 119 3.63 -9.32 4.34
N GLN A 120 3.13 -10.50 4.76
CA GLN A 120 3.65 -11.77 4.27
C GLN A 120 3.64 -11.77 2.74
N SER A 121 4.66 -12.36 2.12
CA SER A 121 4.68 -12.54 0.68
C SER A 121 3.47 -13.35 0.19
N ALA A 122 3.02 -13.10 -1.03
CA ALA A 122 1.90 -13.84 -1.60
C ALA A 122 2.13 -15.36 -1.64
N ILE A 123 3.38 -15.80 -1.71
CA ILE A 123 3.74 -17.22 -1.67
C ILE A 123 3.53 -17.80 -0.28
N GLU A 124 3.99 -17.09 0.76
CA GLU A 124 3.80 -17.52 2.15
C GLU A 124 2.31 -17.53 2.51
N ARG A 125 1.56 -16.49 2.12
CA ARG A 125 0.12 -16.40 2.35
C ARG A 125 -0.69 -17.53 1.72
N LYS A 126 -0.25 -18.08 0.58
CA LYS A 126 -0.89 -19.26 -0.03
C LYS A 126 -0.73 -20.54 0.81
N ARG A 127 0.29 -20.58 1.66
CA ARG A 127 0.56 -21.74 2.55
C ARG A 127 -0.12 -21.53 3.90
N ASP A 128 0.02 -20.36 4.48
CA ASP A 128 -0.50 -20.01 5.80
C ASP A 128 -0.69 -18.49 5.88
N ASP A 129 -1.95 -18.04 5.78
CA ASP A 129 -2.30 -16.62 5.67
C ASP A 129 -2.67 -16.04 7.03
N HIS A 130 -1.79 -15.22 7.58
CA HIS A 130 -2.02 -14.52 8.84
C HIS A 130 -2.57 -13.09 8.67
N MET A 131 -2.86 -12.66 7.45
CA MET A 131 -3.26 -11.27 7.18
C MET A 131 -4.50 -10.83 7.95
N GLU A 132 -5.50 -11.71 8.08
CA GLU A 132 -6.72 -11.36 8.79
C GLU A 132 -6.47 -11.07 10.28
N THR A 133 -5.51 -11.76 10.92
CA THR A 133 -5.10 -11.49 12.29
C THR A 133 -4.52 -10.08 12.45
N TYR A 134 -3.61 -9.68 11.54
CA TYR A 134 -3.05 -8.33 11.54
C TYR A 134 -4.11 -7.27 11.27
N LEU A 135 -5.02 -7.51 10.32
CA LEU A 135 -6.06 -6.55 9.96
C LEU A 135 -7.03 -6.30 11.13
N ARG A 136 -7.40 -7.32 11.90
CA ARG A 136 -8.22 -7.17 13.11
C ARG A 136 -7.51 -6.34 14.19
N GLU A 137 -6.22 -6.51 14.39
CA GLU A 137 -5.46 -5.67 15.31
C GLU A 137 -5.39 -4.21 14.82
N LEU A 138 -5.25 -4.00 13.51
CA LEU A 138 -5.24 -2.66 12.90
C LEU A 138 -6.60 -1.96 13.01
N GLU A 139 -7.73 -2.68 13.05
CA GLU A 139 -9.08 -2.12 13.28
C GLU A 139 -9.24 -1.45 14.66
N ARG A 140 -8.33 -1.74 15.61
CA ARG A 140 -8.32 -1.06 16.92
C ARG A 140 -7.72 0.34 16.85
N VAL A 141 -7.02 0.67 15.78
CA VAL A 141 -6.20 1.88 15.66
C VAL A 141 -6.61 2.73 14.46
N TYR A 142 -7.07 2.10 13.40
CA TYR A 142 -7.49 2.71 12.15
C TYR A 142 -8.97 2.47 11.88
N SER A 143 -9.59 3.32 11.07
CA SER A 143 -11.00 3.16 10.70
C SER A 143 -11.24 1.84 9.96
N LYS A 144 -12.42 1.27 10.16
CA LYS A 144 -12.87 0.09 9.41
C LYS A 144 -12.78 0.31 7.89
N GLN A 145 -13.06 1.52 7.42
CA GLN A 145 -13.01 1.86 6.01
C GLN A 145 -11.58 1.70 5.44
N LEU A 146 -10.55 2.21 6.14
CA LEU A 146 -9.17 2.07 5.70
C LEU A 146 -8.71 0.61 5.75
N VAL A 147 -9.04 -0.12 6.82
CA VAL A 147 -8.71 -1.54 6.94
C VAL A 147 -9.42 -2.38 5.87
N THR A 148 -10.69 -2.07 5.57
CA THR A 148 -11.43 -2.73 4.48
C THR A 148 -10.79 -2.48 3.12
N LEU A 149 -10.33 -1.25 2.85
CA LEU A 149 -9.58 -0.92 1.63
C LEU A 149 -8.34 -1.81 1.50
N VAL A 150 -7.54 -1.93 2.57
CA VAL A 150 -6.34 -2.77 2.59
C VAL A 150 -6.69 -4.24 2.39
N ARG A 151 -7.71 -4.74 3.12
CA ARG A 151 -8.20 -6.13 3.00
C ARG A 151 -8.61 -6.45 1.56
N TRP A 152 -9.37 -5.56 0.93
CA TRP A 152 -9.84 -5.73 -0.44
C TRP A 152 -8.69 -5.73 -1.45
N SER A 153 -7.74 -4.79 -1.29
CA SER A 153 -6.56 -4.70 -2.17
C SER A 153 -5.64 -5.92 -2.06
N LEU A 154 -5.53 -6.51 -0.86
CA LEU A 154 -4.65 -7.64 -0.59
C LEU A 154 -5.30 -9.02 -0.84
N ALA A 155 -6.49 -9.10 -1.45
CA ALA A 155 -7.06 -10.39 -1.85
C ALA A 155 -6.07 -11.16 -2.75
N LEU A 156 -5.84 -12.45 -2.46
CA LEU A 156 -4.91 -13.27 -3.26
C LEU A 156 -5.44 -13.55 -4.67
N ASP A 157 -6.76 -13.67 -4.80
CA ASP A 157 -7.42 -13.78 -6.10
C ASP A 157 -7.53 -12.40 -6.75
N PRO A 158 -6.91 -12.16 -7.93
CA PRO A 158 -6.96 -10.88 -8.60
C PRO A 158 -8.39 -10.44 -8.98
N LEU A 159 -9.30 -11.38 -9.25
CA LEU A 159 -10.69 -11.06 -9.58
C LEU A 159 -11.49 -10.54 -8.38
N LYS A 160 -11.04 -10.82 -7.16
CA LYS A 160 -11.64 -10.32 -5.92
C LYS A 160 -11.12 -8.96 -5.49
N ARG A 161 -10.14 -8.39 -6.21
CA ARG A 161 -9.59 -7.06 -5.94
C ARG A 161 -10.35 -5.98 -6.72
N PRO A 162 -10.21 -4.70 -6.33
CA PRO A 162 -10.54 -3.59 -7.21
C PRO A 162 -9.82 -3.73 -8.54
N GLN A 163 -10.57 -3.68 -9.64
CA GLN A 163 -10.01 -3.86 -10.99
C GLN A 163 -9.32 -2.60 -11.51
N SER A 164 -9.45 -1.49 -10.80
CA SER A 164 -8.78 -0.23 -11.12
C SER A 164 -8.45 0.56 -9.86
N VAL A 165 -7.46 1.42 -9.95
CA VAL A 165 -7.10 2.36 -8.89
C VAL A 165 -8.24 3.32 -8.56
N TYR A 166 -9.09 3.66 -9.53
CA TYR A 166 -10.26 4.52 -9.34
C TYR A 166 -11.24 3.97 -8.28
N ALA A 167 -11.43 2.65 -8.23
CA ALA A 167 -12.26 2.04 -7.21
C ALA A 167 -11.73 2.26 -5.78
N LEU A 168 -10.39 2.24 -5.61
CA LEU A 168 -9.75 2.56 -4.32
C LEU A 168 -9.83 4.05 -3.98
N GLN A 169 -9.75 4.93 -4.97
CA GLN A 169 -9.81 6.39 -4.75
C GLN A 169 -11.10 6.83 -4.07
N LYS A 170 -12.22 6.15 -4.35
CA LYS A 170 -13.50 6.41 -3.69
C LYS A 170 -13.47 6.10 -2.20
N MET A 171 -12.64 5.16 -1.78
CA MET A 171 -12.54 4.74 -0.38
C MET A 171 -11.44 5.50 0.38
N ILE A 172 -10.35 5.89 -0.29
CA ILE A 172 -9.23 6.55 0.37
C ILE A 172 -9.54 8.02 0.69
N ARG A 173 -10.34 8.69 -0.13
CA ARG A 173 -10.73 10.09 0.10
C ARG A 173 -11.71 10.16 1.29
N PRO A 174 -11.54 11.13 2.21
CA PRO A 174 -12.53 11.36 3.25
C PRO A 174 -13.90 11.64 2.65
N THR A 175 -14.95 11.06 3.19
CA THR A 175 -16.35 11.27 2.76
C THR A 175 -16.91 12.61 3.20
N GLU A 176 -16.24 13.30 4.14
CA GLU A 176 -16.64 14.63 4.62
C GLU A 176 -15.51 15.65 4.35
N PRO A 177 -15.87 16.90 3.96
CA PRO A 177 -14.91 17.99 4.01
C PRO A 177 -14.46 18.16 5.47
N PRO A 178 -13.19 18.50 5.73
CA PRO A 178 -12.73 18.74 7.08
C PRO A 178 -13.56 19.90 7.66
N THR A 179 -14.37 19.62 8.67
CA THR A 179 -14.91 20.66 9.52
C THR A 179 -13.73 21.46 10.02
N GLU A 180 -13.72 22.75 9.71
CA GLU A 180 -12.67 23.69 10.10
C GLU A 180 -12.48 23.64 11.63
N GLN A 181 -11.51 22.87 12.07
CA GLN A 181 -10.74 23.15 13.28
C GLN A 181 -9.26 23.14 12.86
N VAL A 182 -8.91 24.20 12.16
CA VAL A 182 -7.51 24.60 11.97
C VAL A 182 -7.02 25.18 13.28
N THR A 183 -6.50 24.32 14.14
CA THR A 183 -5.59 24.76 15.19
C THR A 183 -4.35 23.88 15.18
N ALA A 184 -3.26 24.56 14.83
CA ALA A 184 -1.87 24.29 15.17
C ALA A 184 -1.15 23.11 14.51
N ALA A 185 -0.15 23.51 13.73
CA ALA A 185 1.13 22.83 13.47
C ALA A 185 1.06 21.53 12.67
N HIS A 186 0.75 21.65 11.40
CA HIS A 186 1.18 20.64 10.44
C HIS A 186 2.69 20.81 10.21
N ASN A 187 3.51 20.12 11.00
CA ASN A 187 4.96 20.10 10.80
C ASN A 187 5.28 19.03 9.73
N PRO A 188 5.60 19.42 8.48
CA PRO A 188 5.91 18.48 7.40
C PRO A 188 7.08 17.55 7.74
N SER A 189 7.99 18.00 8.60
CA SER A 189 9.14 17.22 9.05
C SER A 189 8.76 15.98 9.86
N SER A 190 7.59 15.96 10.53
CA SER A 190 7.11 14.80 11.27
C SER A 190 6.59 13.68 10.37
N LEU A 191 6.00 14.02 9.24
CA LEU A 191 5.56 13.07 8.20
C LEU A 191 6.76 12.41 7.55
N LEU A 192 7.75 13.21 7.13
CA LEU A 192 8.99 12.74 6.51
C LEU A 192 9.77 11.80 7.44
N SER A 193 9.84 12.09 8.73
CA SER A 193 10.58 11.25 9.69
C SER A 193 9.90 9.90 9.92
N ARG A 194 8.57 9.84 9.91
CA ARG A 194 7.80 8.61 10.12
C ARG A 194 7.78 7.73 8.87
N PHE A 195 7.64 8.31 7.69
CA PHE A 195 7.77 7.58 6.42
C PHE A 195 9.20 7.03 6.24
N ARG A 196 10.23 7.81 6.52
CA ARG A 196 11.64 7.33 6.48
C ARG A 196 11.93 6.16 7.41
N ARG A 197 11.15 5.98 8.48
CA ARG A 197 11.31 4.85 9.41
C ARG A 197 10.73 3.53 8.87
N VAL A 198 9.80 3.61 7.89
CA VAL A 198 9.18 2.46 7.20
C VAL A 198 10.02 2.02 6.00
N VAL A 199 10.88 2.92 5.51
CA VAL A 199 11.68 2.73 4.27
C VAL A 199 13.08 2.19 4.55
N ARG A 200 13.54 2.16 5.80
CA ARG A 200 14.77 1.49 6.24
C ARG A 200 14.47 0.07 6.70
#